data_72f01a5458e41411fdbac98626538cf7
#
_entry.id   72f01a5458e41411fdbac98626538cf7
#
_cell.length_a   1.000
_cell.length_b   1.000
_cell.length_c   1.000
_cell.angle_alpha   90.00
_cell.angle_beta   90.00
_cell.angle_gamma   90.00
#
_symmetry.space_group_name_H-M   'P 1'
#
loop_
_entity.id
_entity.type
_entity.pdbx_description
1 polymer ?
#
loop_
_entity_poly.entity_id
_entity_poly.type
_entity_poly.pdbx_seq_one_letter_code
_entity_poly.pdbx_strand_id
1 'polypeptide(L)'
;MHIVRQGYPFIAGALVLAGVCFIACGIHIAVIPVVLACYFASFFRNPDREVVQDTSLLYSPADGTVMDVSEFYDEEFLNAKAKKVTIFLSVFNVHVNRSPAEGIIKFQRYTVGEFLPAFNQKAAFENERFAMGIENDRMKILVIKIAGIVARRIDNWVNLGNHLDQGEVYGMIKFGSCTELVVPEKVEILCK
;
A
#
# COMPACT_ATOMS: atom_id res chain seq x y z
N MET A 1 -14.33 11.64 -0.69
CA MET A 1 -13.36 11.04 0.27
C MET A 1 -14.11 10.22 1.30
N HIS A 2 -13.75 8.97 1.52
CA HIS A 2 -14.36 8.08 2.52
C HIS A 2 -13.28 7.37 3.35
N ILE A 3 -13.68 6.77 4.46
CA ILE A 3 -12.78 5.98 5.31
C ILE A 3 -12.97 4.51 4.93
N VAL A 4 -11.87 3.78 4.73
CA VAL A 4 -11.94 2.36 4.45
C VAL A 4 -12.44 1.57 5.67
N ARG A 5 -13.18 0.48 5.40
CA ARG A 5 -13.86 -0.32 6.45
C ARG A 5 -12.92 -0.76 7.59
N GLN A 6 -11.68 -1.00 7.27
CA GLN A 6 -10.63 -1.42 8.22
C GLN A 6 -10.31 -0.35 9.28
N GLY A 7 -10.63 0.92 9.03
CA GLY A 7 -10.40 2.03 9.95
C GLY A 7 -11.44 2.14 11.07
N TYR A 8 -12.68 1.69 10.82
CA TYR A 8 -13.77 1.88 11.80
C TYR A 8 -13.50 1.30 13.19
N PRO A 9 -12.94 0.07 13.34
CA PRO A 9 -12.64 -0.46 14.66
C PRO A 9 -11.63 0.38 15.45
N PHE A 10 -10.61 0.93 14.79
CA PHE A 10 -9.59 1.78 15.41
C PHE A 10 -10.18 3.11 15.86
N ILE A 11 -11.00 3.75 15.01
CA ILE A 11 -11.65 5.01 15.33
C ILE A 11 -12.65 4.81 16.47
N ALA A 12 -13.49 3.78 16.39
CA ALA A 12 -14.47 3.48 17.44
C ALA A 12 -13.80 3.18 18.78
N GLY A 13 -12.73 2.36 18.78
CA GLY A 13 -11.97 2.04 19.98
C GLY A 13 -11.35 3.29 20.62
N ALA A 14 -10.77 4.19 19.81
CA ALA A 14 -10.22 5.45 20.29
C ALA A 14 -11.29 6.38 20.88
N LEU A 15 -12.48 6.47 20.26
CA LEU A 15 -13.60 7.27 20.78
C LEU A 15 -14.18 6.68 22.07
N VAL A 16 -14.31 5.36 22.19
CA VAL A 16 -14.73 4.71 23.45
C VAL A 16 -13.72 5.02 24.55
N LEU A 17 -12.41 4.89 24.26
CA LEU A 17 -11.36 5.24 25.21
C LEU A 17 -11.45 6.72 25.62
N ALA A 18 -11.76 7.62 24.68
CA ALA A 18 -11.97 9.04 24.98
C ALA A 18 -13.10 9.24 25.98
N GLY A 19 -14.23 8.55 25.79
CA GLY A 19 -15.37 8.58 26.72
C GLY A 19 -15.00 8.08 28.13
N VAL A 20 -14.28 6.97 28.23
CA VAL A 20 -13.79 6.42 29.51
C VAL A 20 -12.84 7.42 30.19
N CYS A 21 -11.87 7.97 29.46
CA CYS A 21 -10.94 8.95 29.99
C CYS A 21 -11.66 10.24 30.44
N PHE A 22 -12.68 10.67 29.71
CA PHE A 22 -13.47 11.84 30.10
C PHE A 22 -14.19 11.64 31.42
N ILE A 23 -14.83 10.49 31.61
CA ILE A 23 -15.57 10.17 32.83
C ILE A 23 -14.62 10.00 34.03
N ALA A 24 -13.48 9.32 33.82
CA ALA A 24 -12.55 8.99 34.91
C ALA A 24 -11.59 10.11 35.28
N CYS A 25 -11.12 10.89 34.30
CA CYS A 25 -9.98 11.80 34.44
C CYS A 25 -10.26 13.24 33.91
N GLY A 26 -11.43 13.47 33.34
CA GLY A 26 -11.83 14.74 32.78
C GLY A 26 -11.31 15.03 31.39
N ILE A 27 -11.65 16.24 30.90
CA ILE A 27 -11.45 16.64 29.48
C ILE A 27 -9.99 16.64 29.03
N HIS A 28 -9.07 17.01 29.90
CA HIS A 28 -7.65 17.16 29.52
C HIS A 28 -7.02 15.84 29.08
N ILE A 29 -7.37 14.73 29.74
CA ILE A 29 -6.86 13.40 29.37
C ILE A 29 -7.64 12.82 28.19
N ALA A 30 -8.92 13.10 28.08
CA ALA A 30 -9.76 12.65 26.97
C ALA A 30 -9.32 13.22 25.59
N VAL A 31 -8.64 14.37 25.56
CA VAL A 31 -8.10 14.94 24.30
C VAL A 31 -7.14 14.00 23.59
N ILE A 32 -6.32 13.24 24.33
CA ILE A 32 -5.32 12.33 23.72
C ILE A 32 -5.97 11.27 22.82
N PRO A 33 -6.93 10.44 23.29
CA PRO A 33 -7.58 9.48 22.43
C PRO A 33 -8.47 10.11 21.35
N VAL A 34 -8.98 11.34 21.53
CA VAL A 34 -9.68 12.08 20.45
C VAL A 34 -8.70 12.40 19.32
N VAL A 35 -7.51 12.92 19.64
CA VAL A 35 -6.46 13.18 18.63
C VAL A 35 -6.07 11.87 17.92
N LEU A 36 -5.98 10.76 18.66
CA LEU A 36 -5.71 9.46 18.08
C LEU A 36 -6.85 9.00 17.14
N ALA A 37 -8.10 9.24 17.46
CA ALA A 37 -9.24 8.95 16.58
C ALA A 37 -9.17 9.77 15.28
N CYS A 38 -8.81 11.06 15.38
CA CYS A 38 -8.60 11.92 14.21
C CYS A 38 -7.42 11.42 13.35
N TYR A 39 -6.34 10.98 13.97
CA TYR A 39 -5.21 10.36 13.26
C TYR A 39 -5.65 9.10 12.52
N PHE A 40 -6.39 8.19 13.16
CA PHE A 40 -6.90 7.00 12.48
C PHE A 40 -7.85 7.35 11.33
N ALA A 41 -8.72 8.34 11.50
CA ALA A 41 -9.59 8.80 10.41
C ALA A 41 -8.78 9.33 9.21
N SER A 42 -7.70 10.06 9.49
CA SER A 42 -6.76 10.52 8.47
C SER A 42 -5.98 9.37 7.83
N PHE A 43 -5.47 8.43 8.62
CA PHE A 43 -4.66 7.30 8.14
C PHE A 43 -5.47 6.37 7.23
N PHE A 44 -6.70 6.04 7.61
CA PHE A 44 -7.59 5.15 6.86
C PHE A 44 -8.44 5.86 5.80
N ARG A 45 -8.07 7.10 5.44
CA ARG A 45 -8.76 7.83 4.37
C ARG A 45 -8.50 7.20 3.01
N ASN A 46 -9.54 7.17 2.19
CA ASN A 46 -9.44 6.86 0.76
C ASN A 46 -9.99 8.07 -0.01
N PRO A 47 -9.12 8.94 -0.53
CA PRO A 47 -9.55 10.05 -1.38
C PRO A 47 -10.04 9.52 -2.72
N ASP A 48 -11.09 10.15 -3.25
CA ASP A 48 -11.51 9.89 -4.60
C ASP A 48 -10.40 10.36 -5.56
N ARG A 49 -10.07 9.54 -6.54
CA ARG A 49 -9.05 9.83 -7.55
C ARG A 49 -9.71 9.74 -8.92
N GLU A 50 -9.66 10.81 -9.66
CA GLU A 50 -9.98 10.76 -11.08
C GLU A 50 -8.81 10.12 -11.82
N VAL A 51 -9.01 8.91 -12.31
CA VAL A 51 -8.00 8.17 -13.07
C VAL A 51 -8.46 8.17 -14.53
N VAL A 52 -7.70 8.80 -15.38
CA VAL A 52 -7.90 8.72 -16.83
C VAL A 52 -7.46 7.33 -17.27
N GLN A 53 -8.37 6.56 -17.86
CA GLN A 53 -8.05 5.24 -18.38
C GLN A 53 -7.18 5.40 -19.63
N ASP A 54 -5.89 5.16 -19.47
CA ASP A 54 -4.89 5.29 -20.53
C ASP A 54 -3.94 4.08 -20.50
N THR A 55 -4.10 3.22 -21.48
CA THR A 55 -3.30 2.00 -21.58
C THR A 55 -1.82 2.27 -21.89
N SER A 56 -1.44 3.51 -22.29
CA SER A 56 -0.05 3.90 -22.50
C SER A 56 0.68 4.28 -21.22
N LEU A 57 -0.06 4.53 -20.12
CA LEU A 57 0.47 4.97 -18.84
C LEU A 57 0.34 3.86 -17.78
N LEU A 58 1.26 3.86 -16.84
CA LEU A 58 1.17 3.12 -15.58
C LEU A 58 1.13 4.13 -14.43
N TYR A 59 0.14 3.97 -13.56
CA TYR A 59 0.04 4.82 -12.37
C TYR A 59 0.81 4.24 -11.19
N SER A 60 1.23 5.11 -10.28
CA SER A 60 1.83 4.67 -9.04
C SER A 60 0.82 3.83 -8.23
N PRO A 61 1.21 2.65 -7.74
CA PRO A 61 0.33 1.81 -6.92
C PRO A 61 0.10 2.35 -5.50
N ALA A 62 0.84 3.38 -5.09
CA ALA A 62 0.79 3.96 -3.75
C ALA A 62 1.14 5.44 -3.76
N ASP A 63 0.61 6.18 -2.78
CA ASP A 63 1.08 7.52 -2.45
C ASP A 63 2.38 7.40 -1.64
N GLY A 64 3.41 8.17 -1.98
CA GLY A 64 4.66 8.12 -1.24
C GLY A 64 5.80 8.86 -1.92
N THR A 65 7.00 8.58 -1.44
CA THR A 65 8.24 9.13 -2.02
C THR A 65 9.01 8.01 -2.71
N VAL A 66 9.41 8.23 -3.95
CA VAL A 66 10.31 7.30 -4.67
C VAL A 66 11.67 7.32 -3.98
N MET A 67 12.11 6.16 -3.50
CA MET A 67 13.41 6.02 -2.82
C MET A 67 14.49 5.48 -3.73
N ASP A 68 14.12 4.60 -4.64
CA ASP A 68 15.05 3.92 -5.53
C ASP A 68 14.39 3.52 -6.83
N VAL A 69 15.16 3.53 -7.91
CA VAL A 69 14.81 2.96 -9.20
C VAL A 69 15.98 2.09 -9.63
N SER A 70 15.80 0.78 -9.62
CA SER A 70 16.85 -0.19 -9.95
C SER A 70 16.45 -1.13 -11.07
N GLU A 71 17.44 -1.65 -11.77
CA GLU A 71 17.27 -2.66 -12.82
C GLU A 71 17.74 -4.03 -12.29
N PHE A 72 16.96 -5.06 -12.60
CA PHE A 72 17.28 -6.43 -12.22
C PHE A 72 16.57 -7.42 -13.14
N TYR A 73 16.85 -8.70 -12.98
CA TYR A 73 16.13 -9.78 -13.64
C TYR A 73 15.05 -10.32 -12.67
N ASP A 74 13.78 -10.20 -13.03
CA ASP A 74 12.70 -10.77 -12.24
C ASP A 74 12.44 -12.22 -12.63
N GLU A 75 12.72 -13.14 -11.71
CA GLU A 75 12.48 -14.59 -11.87
C GLU A 75 11.10 -15.00 -11.36
N GLU A 76 10.41 -14.10 -10.63
CA GLU A 76 9.21 -14.46 -9.89
C GLU A 76 7.96 -14.51 -10.75
N PHE A 77 7.76 -13.53 -11.62
CA PHE A 77 6.55 -13.40 -12.41
C PHE A 77 6.79 -12.90 -13.85
N LEU A 78 7.59 -11.84 -14.03
CA LEU A 78 7.89 -11.32 -15.36
C LEU A 78 8.76 -12.28 -16.16
N ASN A 79 9.68 -12.95 -15.48
CA ASN A 79 10.70 -13.83 -16.05
C ASN A 79 11.51 -13.12 -17.14
N ALA A 80 11.91 -11.87 -16.86
CA ALA A 80 12.59 -10.96 -17.79
C ALA A 80 13.37 -9.90 -17.04
N LYS A 81 14.19 -9.13 -17.78
CA LYS A 81 14.77 -7.88 -17.27
C LYS A 81 13.68 -6.88 -16.95
N ALA A 82 13.78 -6.25 -15.81
CA ALA A 82 12.77 -5.40 -15.22
C ALA A 82 13.38 -4.17 -14.54
N LYS A 83 12.57 -3.13 -14.41
CA LYS A 83 12.82 -1.97 -13.56
C LYS A 83 11.94 -2.07 -12.31
N LYS A 84 12.53 -1.78 -11.17
CA LYS A 84 11.84 -1.74 -9.89
C LYS A 84 11.85 -0.32 -9.36
N VAL A 85 10.66 0.22 -9.07
CA VAL A 85 10.46 1.51 -8.41
C VAL A 85 10.05 1.24 -6.97
N THR A 86 10.85 1.67 -6.02
CA THR A 86 10.61 1.52 -4.59
C THR A 86 10.00 2.80 -4.03
N ILE A 87 8.79 2.71 -3.46
CA ILE A 87 7.99 3.82 -2.96
C ILE A 87 7.82 3.67 -1.45
N PHE A 88 8.30 4.64 -0.69
CA PHE A 88 8.12 4.71 0.77
C PHE A 88 6.85 5.44 1.13
N LEU A 89 6.03 4.85 1.99
CA LEU A 89 4.81 5.43 2.53
C LEU A 89 5.04 5.85 3.99
N SER A 90 5.14 7.14 4.24
CA SER A 90 5.15 7.67 5.61
C SER A 90 3.77 7.46 6.25
N VAL A 91 3.70 7.41 7.58
CA VAL A 91 2.44 7.23 8.34
C VAL A 91 1.39 8.33 8.09
N PHE A 92 1.74 9.39 7.39
CA PHE A 92 0.84 10.49 6.98
C PHE A 92 0.33 10.37 5.54
N ASN A 93 0.91 9.49 4.73
CA ASN A 93 0.46 9.23 3.37
C ASN A 93 -0.86 8.44 3.35
N VAL A 94 -1.51 8.37 2.20
CA VAL A 94 -2.61 7.44 1.97
C VAL A 94 -2.04 6.04 1.80
N HIS A 95 -2.57 5.09 2.57
CA HIS A 95 -2.05 3.71 2.58
C HIS A 95 -2.89 2.73 1.75
N VAL A 96 -3.90 3.24 1.07
CA VAL A 96 -4.70 2.45 0.11
C VAL A 96 -3.90 2.28 -1.17
N ASN A 97 -3.78 1.03 -1.63
CA ASN A 97 -3.08 0.72 -2.88
C ASN A 97 -4.07 0.61 -4.04
N ARG A 98 -3.62 1.09 -5.20
CA ARG A 98 -4.41 1.09 -6.45
C ARG A 98 -3.67 0.37 -7.56
N SER A 99 -4.43 -0.23 -8.48
CA SER A 99 -3.85 -0.94 -9.62
C SER A 99 -3.13 0.03 -10.55
N PRO A 100 -1.85 -0.24 -10.91
CA PRO A 100 -1.10 0.62 -11.84
C PRO A 100 -1.65 0.57 -13.26
N ALA A 101 -2.30 -0.53 -13.65
CA ALA A 101 -2.91 -0.75 -14.96
C ALA A 101 -4.14 -1.63 -14.83
N GLU A 102 -4.95 -1.68 -15.87
CA GLU A 102 -5.97 -2.72 -16.02
C GLU A 102 -5.31 -4.08 -16.27
N GLY A 103 -5.96 -5.16 -15.85
CA GLY A 103 -5.51 -6.51 -16.14
C GLY A 103 -6.05 -7.56 -15.18
N ILE A 104 -5.67 -8.81 -15.42
CA ILE A 104 -6.09 -9.95 -14.62
C ILE A 104 -4.96 -10.31 -13.65
N ILE A 105 -5.33 -10.59 -12.40
CA ILE A 105 -4.39 -11.07 -11.40
C ILE A 105 -4.01 -12.51 -11.72
N LYS A 106 -2.78 -12.74 -12.14
CA LYS A 106 -2.23 -14.06 -12.52
C LYS A 106 -1.27 -14.63 -11.49
N PHE A 107 -0.83 -13.83 -10.54
CA PHE A 107 0.12 -14.25 -9.52
C PHE A 107 -0.17 -13.58 -8.19
N GLN A 108 -0.09 -14.35 -7.10
CA GLN A 108 -0.10 -13.86 -5.73
C GLN A 108 0.81 -14.73 -4.88
N ARG A 109 1.70 -14.09 -4.12
CA ARG A 109 2.57 -14.75 -3.14
C ARG A 109 2.68 -13.94 -1.86
N TYR A 110 2.34 -14.55 -0.75
CA TYR A 110 2.58 -14.03 0.58
C TYR A 110 3.86 -14.66 1.14
N THR A 111 4.76 -13.83 1.63
CA THR A 111 6.01 -14.27 2.26
C THR A 111 6.05 -13.74 3.68
N VAL A 112 6.11 -14.64 4.64
CA VAL A 112 6.32 -14.29 6.05
C VAL A 112 7.74 -13.77 6.22
N GLY A 113 7.89 -12.74 7.02
CA GLY A 113 9.20 -12.11 7.26
C GLY A 113 9.21 -11.32 8.55
N GLU A 114 10.24 -10.49 8.71
CA GLU A 114 10.42 -9.60 9.84
C GLU A 114 9.64 -8.29 9.67
N PHE A 115 9.76 -7.38 10.64
CA PHE A 115 9.14 -6.06 10.64
C PHE A 115 10.21 -4.98 10.90
N LEU A 116 11.20 -4.91 10.02
CA LEU A 116 12.23 -3.88 10.06
C LEU A 116 11.68 -2.53 9.56
N PRO A 117 12.33 -1.39 9.92
CA PRO A 117 11.96 -0.09 9.38
C PRO A 117 11.91 -0.10 7.86
N ALA A 118 10.81 0.33 7.25
CA ALA A 118 10.59 0.28 5.80
C ALA A 118 11.61 1.10 4.99
N PHE A 119 12.30 2.06 5.62
CA PHE A 119 13.41 2.82 5.01
C PHE A 119 14.76 2.09 5.06
N ASN A 120 14.85 0.93 5.72
CA ASN A 120 16.05 0.12 5.74
C ASN A 120 16.13 -0.72 4.46
N GLN A 121 17.25 -0.71 3.76
CA GLN A 121 17.47 -1.51 2.55
C GLN A 121 17.23 -3.02 2.75
N LYS A 122 17.50 -3.54 3.95
CA LYS A 122 17.23 -4.94 4.29
C LYS A 122 15.75 -5.25 4.40
N ALA A 123 14.92 -4.26 4.72
CA ALA A 123 13.47 -4.45 4.87
C ALA A 123 12.81 -5.00 3.58
N ALA A 124 13.32 -4.63 2.42
CA ALA A 124 12.85 -5.13 1.13
C ALA A 124 12.97 -6.66 0.98
N PHE A 125 13.92 -7.30 1.68
CA PHE A 125 14.20 -8.72 1.57
C PHE A 125 13.76 -9.53 2.80
N GLU A 126 13.78 -8.93 3.97
CA GLU A 126 13.57 -9.62 5.25
C GLU A 126 12.15 -9.44 5.79
N ASN A 127 11.45 -8.36 5.41
CA ASN A 127 10.11 -8.07 5.92
C ASN A 127 9.01 -8.93 5.28
N GLU A 128 7.93 -9.08 6.05
CA GLU A 128 6.66 -9.62 5.55
C GLU A 128 6.25 -8.86 4.28
N ARG A 129 5.93 -9.60 3.23
CA ARG A 129 5.58 -9.03 1.94
C ARG A 129 4.51 -9.81 1.20
N PHE A 130 3.76 -9.10 0.38
CA PHE A 130 2.76 -9.66 -0.50
C PHE A 130 3.01 -9.17 -1.93
N ALA A 131 3.33 -10.11 -2.81
CA ALA A 131 3.54 -9.87 -4.23
C ALA A 131 2.27 -10.21 -5.02
N MET A 132 1.87 -9.33 -5.93
CA MET A 132 0.71 -9.49 -6.81
C MET A 132 1.11 -9.17 -8.24
N GLY A 133 0.98 -10.15 -9.13
CA GLY A 133 1.24 -10.02 -10.56
C GLY A 133 -0.05 -9.77 -11.33
N ILE A 134 -0.05 -8.69 -12.11
CA ILE A 134 -1.12 -8.28 -13.01
C ILE A 134 -0.64 -8.53 -14.44
N GLU A 135 -1.46 -9.14 -15.26
CA GLU A 135 -1.16 -9.39 -16.66
C GLU A 135 -2.30 -8.89 -17.55
N ASN A 136 -1.92 -8.18 -18.60
CA ASN A 136 -2.79 -7.78 -19.69
C ASN A 136 -2.14 -8.11 -21.05
N ASP A 137 -2.82 -7.79 -22.14
CA ASP A 137 -2.36 -8.11 -23.50
C ASP A 137 -1.01 -7.45 -23.89
N ARG A 138 -0.54 -6.46 -23.11
CA ARG A 138 0.64 -5.67 -23.41
C ARG A 138 1.85 -6.04 -22.57
N MET A 139 1.63 -6.37 -21.28
CA MET A 139 2.71 -6.61 -20.35
C MET A 139 2.28 -7.32 -19.06
N LYS A 140 3.28 -7.80 -18.34
CA LYS A 140 3.18 -8.27 -16.96
C LYS A 140 3.72 -7.18 -16.04
N ILE A 141 3.06 -6.97 -14.91
CA ILE A 141 3.41 -5.99 -13.88
C ILE A 141 3.36 -6.70 -12.53
N LEU A 142 4.38 -6.49 -11.69
CA LEU A 142 4.38 -7.04 -10.34
C LEU A 142 4.34 -5.88 -9.34
N VAL A 143 3.43 -5.93 -8.38
CA VAL A 143 3.35 -4.99 -7.28
C VAL A 143 3.62 -5.74 -5.99
N ILE A 144 4.61 -5.28 -5.22
CA ILE A 144 5.01 -5.91 -3.96
C ILE A 144 4.71 -4.94 -2.82
N LYS A 145 3.85 -5.33 -1.91
CA LYS A 145 3.57 -4.63 -0.66
C LYS A 145 4.51 -5.18 0.42
N ILE A 146 5.22 -4.30 1.12
CA ILE A 146 6.21 -4.64 2.15
C ILE A 146 5.79 -3.98 3.45
N ALA A 147 5.64 -4.79 4.49
CA ALA A 147 5.30 -4.32 5.83
C ALA A 147 6.47 -3.54 6.45
N GLY A 148 6.19 -2.56 7.30
CA GLY A 148 7.17 -1.84 8.11
C GLY A 148 7.09 -2.21 9.58
N ILE A 149 7.81 -1.50 10.46
CA ILE A 149 7.91 -1.79 11.92
C ILE A 149 6.54 -1.88 12.60
N VAL A 150 5.64 -0.97 12.30
CA VAL A 150 4.31 -0.89 12.92
C VAL A 150 3.28 -1.65 12.10
N ALA A 151 3.57 -1.86 10.83
CA ALA A 151 2.75 -2.59 9.88
C ALA A 151 2.84 -4.08 10.17
N ARG A 152 1.83 -4.62 10.85
CA ARG A 152 1.74 -6.07 11.12
C ARG A 152 0.77 -6.79 10.20
N ARG A 153 0.18 -6.11 9.21
CA ARG A 153 -0.79 -6.73 8.29
C ARG A 153 -0.82 -6.00 6.95
N ILE A 154 -0.69 -6.80 5.92
CA ILE A 154 -0.94 -6.42 4.53
C ILE A 154 -2.35 -6.91 4.19
N ASP A 155 -3.28 -5.98 3.97
CA ASP A 155 -4.62 -6.32 3.53
C ASP A 155 -4.66 -6.38 2.00
N ASN A 156 -5.15 -7.50 1.48
CA ASN A 156 -5.41 -7.68 0.06
C ASN A 156 -6.90 -8.04 -0.10
N TRP A 157 -7.61 -7.31 -0.97
CA TRP A 157 -9.06 -7.44 -1.12
C TRP A 157 -9.47 -8.17 -2.39
N VAL A 158 -8.49 -8.60 -3.16
CA VAL A 158 -8.68 -9.24 -4.46
C VAL A 158 -7.99 -10.60 -4.50
N ASN A 159 -8.51 -11.49 -5.33
CA ASN A 159 -8.04 -12.85 -5.46
C ASN A 159 -7.44 -13.12 -6.84
N LEU A 160 -6.71 -14.24 -6.95
CA LEU A 160 -6.21 -14.74 -8.21
C LEU A 160 -7.38 -14.90 -9.21
N GLY A 161 -7.19 -14.43 -10.42
CA GLY A 161 -8.19 -14.46 -11.48
C GLY A 161 -9.14 -13.27 -11.51
N ASN A 162 -9.16 -12.39 -10.48
CA ASN A 162 -9.94 -11.16 -10.57
C ASN A 162 -9.36 -10.23 -11.63
N HIS A 163 -10.24 -9.50 -12.29
CA HIS A 163 -9.89 -8.34 -13.12
C HIS A 163 -9.80 -7.10 -12.24
N LEU A 164 -8.85 -6.22 -12.53
CA LEU A 164 -8.71 -4.89 -11.94
C LEU A 164 -8.72 -3.85 -13.04
N ASP A 165 -9.46 -2.78 -12.83
CA ASP A 165 -9.34 -1.57 -13.63
C ASP A 165 -8.12 -0.74 -13.22
N GLN A 166 -7.60 0.07 -14.13
CA GLN A 166 -6.51 1.00 -13.82
C GLN A 166 -6.95 2.01 -12.76
N GLY A 167 -6.19 2.12 -11.67
CA GLY A 167 -6.51 2.96 -10.51
C GLY A 167 -7.52 2.36 -9.53
N GLU A 168 -8.04 1.16 -9.79
CA GLU A 168 -8.94 0.46 -8.87
C GLU A 168 -8.22 0.10 -7.56
N VAL A 169 -8.94 0.26 -6.45
CA VAL A 169 -8.44 -0.05 -5.11
C VAL A 169 -8.44 -1.54 -4.88
N TYR A 170 -7.28 -2.12 -4.54
CA TYR A 170 -7.16 -3.56 -4.32
C TYR A 170 -6.64 -3.97 -2.93
N GLY A 171 -6.28 -3.01 -2.09
CA GLY A 171 -5.78 -3.33 -0.76
C GLY A 171 -5.18 -2.15 -0.04
N MET A 172 -4.56 -2.41 1.10
CA MET A 172 -3.81 -1.43 1.88
C MET A 172 -2.71 -2.08 2.71
N ILE A 173 -1.76 -1.26 3.16
CA ILE A 173 -0.76 -1.65 4.16
C ILE A 173 -0.99 -0.77 5.39
N LYS A 174 -1.05 -1.38 6.60
CA LYS A 174 -1.32 -0.63 7.84
C LYS A 174 -0.01 -0.15 8.47
N PHE A 175 0.07 1.15 8.81
CA PHE A 175 1.09 1.78 9.67
C PHE A 175 2.55 1.76 9.16
N GLY A 176 2.81 2.50 8.08
CA GLY A 176 4.15 2.73 7.53
C GLY A 176 4.70 1.53 6.76
N SER A 177 5.05 1.74 5.52
CA SER A 177 5.28 0.64 4.59
C SER A 177 6.12 1.06 3.39
N CYS A 178 6.44 0.08 2.58
CA CYS A 178 7.00 0.28 1.26
C CYS A 178 6.17 -0.46 0.22
N THR A 179 6.08 0.10 -0.98
CA THR A 179 5.47 -0.57 -2.13
C THR A 179 6.48 -0.55 -3.26
N GLU A 180 6.73 -1.70 -3.86
CA GLU A 180 7.57 -1.81 -5.04
C GLU A 180 6.69 -2.05 -6.27
N LEU A 181 6.96 -1.31 -7.34
CA LEU A 181 6.38 -1.52 -8.65
C LEU A 181 7.47 -2.07 -9.58
N VAL A 182 7.25 -3.27 -10.10
CA VAL A 182 8.16 -3.94 -11.03
C VAL A 182 7.51 -3.99 -12.41
N VAL A 183 8.21 -3.44 -13.39
CA VAL A 183 7.73 -3.31 -14.78
C VAL A 183 8.80 -3.80 -15.76
N PRO A 184 8.43 -4.22 -16.98
CA PRO A 184 9.41 -4.56 -18.00
C PRO A 184 10.44 -3.45 -18.25
N GLU A 185 11.69 -3.82 -18.55
CA GLU A 185 12.82 -2.88 -18.79
C GLU A 185 12.49 -1.76 -19.78
N LYS A 186 11.65 -2.04 -20.80
CA LYS A 186 11.23 -1.09 -21.83
C LYS A 186 10.34 0.07 -21.33
N VAL A 187 9.80 -0.04 -20.12
CA VAL A 187 8.93 1.01 -19.57
C VAL A 187 9.79 2.19 -19.12
N GLU A 188 9.41 3.38 -19.56
CA GLU A 188 10.03 4.63 -19.14
C GLU A 188 9.46 5.07 -17.79
N ILE A 189 10.34 5.44 -16.86
CA ILE A 189 9.95 5.93 -15.53
C ILE A 189 9.90 7.45 -15.58
N LEU A 190 8.70 8.03 -15.49
CA LEU A 190 8.46 9.47 -15.57
C LEU A 190 8.50 10.16 -14.19
N CYS A 191 8.28 9.43 -13.11
CA CYS A 191 8.35 9.96 -11.73
C CYS A 191 9.80 9.98 -11.22
N LYS A 192 10.11 10.96 -10.38
CA LYS A 192 11.40 11.10 -9.69
C LYS A 192 11.20 11.11 -8.18
#